data_2a9be71eed3f20af28de0616be853553
#
_entry.id   2a9be71eed3f20af28de0616be853553
#
_cell.length_a   1.000
_cell.length_b   1.000
_cell.length_c   1.000
_cell.angle_alpha   90.00
_cell.angle_beta   90.00
_cell.angle_gamma   90.00
#
_symmetry.space_group_name_H-M   'P 1'
#
loop_
_entity.id
_entity.type
_entity.pdbx_description
1 polymer ?
#
loop_
_entity_poly.entity_id
_entity_poly.type
_entity_poly.pdbx_seq_one_letter_code
_entity_poly.pdbx_strand_id
1 'polypeptide(L)'
;MANAIITLTTDYGTNDHLVGTLKGVILKINPDVTIVDITHNVTPFDLLDGALAIGSAYSYFPPKTVHVVVVDPGVGTERRPLLVSAGNQYFVAPDNGVLSVVYEREAEGLVVRHANAEHYYLQPVSKTFHGRDIFAPVAAWLTKNWQSSSMGEQIEDYKRFALPRPKPADGALKGVILRADTFGNLITNFRQEDLPESALSGGAIQLQAGTQAVTRFVETFAQGNGAEPFAYLGSGGFIEIGLNRGNAARTLGLNRGTPVILTK
;
A
#
# COMPACT_ATOMS: atom_id res chain seq x y z
N MET A 1 -21.10 -21.77 -3.19
CA MET A 1 -20.18 -20.84 -3.87
C MET A 1 -19.40 -20.12 -2.78
N ALA A 2 -18.11 -19.83 -2.97
CA ALA A 2 -17.37 -19.03 -1.99
C ALA A 2 -17.97 -17.62 -1.90
N ASN A 3 -18.05 -17.06 -0.67
CA ASN A 3 -18.54 -15.71 -0.47
C ASN A 3 -17.61 -14.71 -1.16
N ALA A 4 -18.18 -13.64 -1.70
CA ALA A 4 -17.39 -12.52 -2.22
C ALA A 4 -16.57 -11.89 -1.08
N ILE A 5 -15.37 -11.40 -1.39
CA ILE A 5 -14.47 -10.78 -0.41
C ILE A 5 -14.34 -9.29 -0.72
N ILE A 6 -14.49 -8.45 0.30
CA ILE A 6 -14.14 -7.03 0.26
C ILE A 6 -13.03 -6.80 1.29
N THR A 7 -11.92 -6.19 0.87
CA THR A 7 -10.88 -5.78 1.83
C THR A 7 -10.91 -4.28 2.06
N LEU A 8 -10.49 -3.85 3.25
CA LEU A 8 -10.43 -2.43 3.62
C LEU A 8 -8.99 -2.02 3.94
N THR A 9 -8.54 -0.94 3.31
CA THR A 9 -7.26 -0.27 3.58
C THR A 9 -7.54 1.22 3.74
N THR A 10 -7.36 1.77 4.93
CA THR A 10 -7.67 3.19 5.20
C THR A 10 -6.68 3.82 6.17
N ASP A 11 -6.73 5.14 6.27
CA ASP A 11 -6.06 5.95 7.29
C ASP A 11 -6.99 6.39 8.43
N TYR A 12 -8.14 5.72 8.61
CA TYR A 12 -9.20 6.12 9.56
C TYR A 12 -8.88 5.79 11.01
N GLY A 13 -7.88 4.93 11.26
CA GLY A 13 -7.65 4.38 12.60
C GLY A 13 -8.76 3.41 13.02
N THR A 14 -8.71 3.02 14.29
CA THR A 14 -9.68 2.08 14.89
C THR A 14 -10.38 2.64 16.12
N ASN A 15 -10.16 3.95 16.43
CA ASN A 15 -10.59 4.56 17.69
C ASN A 15 -12.02 5.12 17.63
N ASP A 16 -12.60 5.26 16.45
CA ASP A 16 -13.94 5.83 16.28
C ASP A 16 -14.85 4.97 15.37
N HIS A 17 -15.98 5.53 14.95
CA HIS A 17 -17.03 4.81 14.23
C HIS A 17 -16.77 4.64 12.73
N LEU A 18 -15.77 5.30 12.14
CA LEU A 18 -15.63 5.40 10.67
C LEU A 18 -15.55 4.04 10.00
N VAL A 19 -14.67 3.17 10.49
CA VAL A 19 -14.50 1.80 9.96
C VAL A 19 -15.76 0.97 10.13
N GLY A 20 -16.36 1.00 11.32
CA GLY A 20 -17.61 0.29 11.60
C GLY A 20 -18.75 0.75 10.69
N THR A 21 -18.82 2.04 10.40
CA THR A 21 -19.81 2.62 9.48
C THR A 21 -19.63 2.13 8.03
N LEU A 22 -18.38 2.05 7.52
CA LEU A 22 -18.11 1.45 6.22
C LEU A 22 -18.62 0.03 6.13
N LYS A 23 -18.27 -0.79 7.12
CA LYS A 23 -18.70 -2.20 7.19
C LYS A 23 -20.23 -2.32 7.25
N GLY A 24 -20.88 -1.46 8.04
CA GLY A 24 -22.34 -1.42 8.12
C GLY A 24 -23.01 -1.14 6.78
N VAL A 25 -22.48 -0.18 5.99
CA VAL A 25 -22.99 0.13 4.65
C VAL A 25 -22.77 -1.06 3.69
N ILE A 26 -21.60 -1.68 3.71
CA ILE A 26 -21.31 -2.86 2.89
C ILE A 26 -22.30 -3.98 3.21
N LEU A 27 -22.47 -4.33 4.48
CA LEU A 27 -23.35 -5.41 4.92
C LEU A 27 -24.83 -5.12 4.67
N LYS A 28 -25.27 -3.86 4.71
CA LYS A 28 -26.63 -3.48 4.33
C LYS A 28 -26.92 -3.75 2.86
N ILE A 29 -25.94 -3.65 1.98
CA ILE A 29 -26.08 -3.89 0.53
C ILE A 29 -25.88 -5.37 0.20
N ASN A 30 -24.82 -5.99 0.73
CA ASN A 30 -24.50 -7.39 0.53
C ASN A 30 -24.18 -8.07 1.88
N PRO A 31 -25.15 -8.69 2.57
CA PRO A 31 -24.93 -9.32 3.87
C PRO A 31 -24.06 -10.59 3.78
N ASP A 32 -23.94 -11.20 2.60
CA ASP A 32 -23.20 -12.45 2.40
C ASP A 32 -21.73 -12.25 2.06
N VAL A 33 -21.22 -11.00 2.11
CA VAL A 33 -19.84 -10.69 1.80
C VAL A 33 -18.92 -10.92 3.01
N THR A 34 -17.73 -11.44 2.78
CA THR A 34 -16.68 -11.49 3.80
C THR A 34 -15.87 -10.20 3.75
N ILE A 35 -15.81 -9.47 4.87
CA ILE A 35 -15.01 -8.23 4.98
C ILE A 35 -13.72 -8.55 5.72
N VAL A 36 -12.57 -8.18 5.13
CA VAL A 36 -11.24 -8.37 5.70
C VAL A 36 -10.53 -7.02 5.81
N ASP A 37 -10.06 -6.67 6.99
CA ASP A 37 -9.24 -5.47 7.18
C ASP A 37 -7.79 -5.79 6.83
N ILE A 38 -7.23 -5.09 5.82
CA ILE A 38 -5.79 -5.12 5.58
C ILE A 38 -5.14 -4.22 6.63
N THR A 39 -5.55 -2.97 6.69
CA THR A 39 -5.14 -2.03 7.75
C THR A 39 -6.04 -0.79 7.76
N HIS A 40 -6.21 -0.20 8.94
CA HIS A 40 -6.81 1.12 9.11
C HIS A 40 -5.81 2.14 9.69
N ASN A 41 -4.55 1.71 9.81
CA ASN A 41 -3.47 2.50 10.40
C ASN A 41 -2.47 2.98 9.34
N VAL A 42 -2.92 3.21 8.10
CA VAL A 42 -2.12 3.98 7.15
C VAL A 42 -1.86 5.35 7.76
N THR A 43 -0.65 5.84 7.64
CA THR A 43 -0.29 7.18 8.11
C THR A 43 -1.29 8.21 7.55
N PRO A 44 -1.93 9.03 8.37
CA PRO A 44 -2.97 9.95 7.91
C PRO A 44 -2.52 10.80 6.72
N PHE A 45 -3.35 10.82 5.66
CA PHE A 45 -3.13 11.57 4.41
C PHE A 45 -1.95 11.09 3.56
N ASP A 46 -1.28 10.00 3.93
CA ASP A 46 -0.08 9.52 3.24
C ASP A 46 -0.43 8.54 2.11
N LEU A 47 -0.45 9.06 0.88
CA LEU A 47 -0.76 8.27 -0.31
C LEU A 47 0.30 7.19 -0.59
N LEU A 48 1.59 7.47 -0.31
CA LEU A 48 2.65 6.49 -0.52
C LEU A 48 2.53 5.33 0.47
N ASP A 49 2.25 5.61 1.74
CA ASP A 49 2.05 4.56 2.75
C ASP A 49 0.83 3.69 2.41
N GLY A 50 -0.27 4.31 1.97
CA GLY A 50 -1.45 3.60 1.48
C GLY A 50 -1.16 2.73 0.26
N ALA A 51 -0.42 3.26 -0.72
CA ALA A 51 -0.04 2.53 -1.92
C ALA A 51 0.86 1.32 -1.62
N LEU A 52 1.81 1.48 -0.69
CA LEU A 52 2.67 0.39 -0.23
C LEU A 52 1.88 -0.66 0.56
N ALA A 53 0.93 -0.23 1.40
CA ALA A 53 0.09 -1.15 2.17
C ALA A 53 -0.75 -2.05 1.28
N ILE A 54 -1.53 -1.48 0.36
CA ILE A 54 -2.34 -2.29 -0.57
C ILE A 54 -1.45 -3.08 -1.52
N GLY A 55 -0.38 -2.47 -2.05
CA GLY A 55 0.56 -3.13 -2.96
C GLY A 55 1.22 -4.36 -2.36
N SER A 56 1.47 -4.39 -1.05
CA SER A 56 2.08 -5.53 -0.36
C SER A 56 1.09 -6.65 -0.03
N ALA A 57 -0.22 -6.39 -0.11
CA ALA A 57 -1.22 -7.33 0.40
C ALA A 57 -2.13 -7.94 -0.67
N TYR A 58 -2.53 -7.17 -1.70
CA TYR A 58 -3.62 -7.55 -2.60
C TYR A 58 -3.40 -8.91 -3.29
N SER A 59 -2.18 -9.20 -3.72
CA SER A 59 -1.84 -10.41 -4.48
C SER A 59 -2.03 -11.73 -3.69
N TYR A 60 -2.17 -11.66 -2.37
CA TYR A 60 -2.45 -12.81 -1.51
C TYR A 60 -3.94 -13.15 -1.40
N PHE A 61 -4.80 -12.29 -1.95
CA PHE A 61 -6.25 -12.53 -1.94
C PHE A 61 -6.71 -13.28 -3.19
N PRO A 62 -7.80 -14.06 -3.10
CA PRO A 62 -8.35 -14.78 -4.24
C PRO A 62 -8.75 -13.86 -5.40
N PRO A 63 -8.80 -14.38 -6.63
CA PRO A 63 -9.38 -13.65 -7.76
C PRO A 63 -10.78 -13.11 -7.46
N LYS A 64 -11.12 -11.97 -8.06
CA LYS A 64 -12.38 -11.23 -7.86
C LYS A 64 -12.54 -10.60 -6.47
N THR A 65 -11.50 -10.58 -5.63
CA THR A 65 -11.55 -9.76 -4.41
C THR A 65 -11.72 -8.28 -4.77
N VAL A 66 -12.54 -7.56 -4.02
CA VAL A 66 -12.73 -6.11 -4.17
C VAL A 66 -11.99 -5.40 -3.05
N HIS A 67 -10.98 -4.61 -3.38
CA HIS A 67 -10.16 -3.85 -2.44
C HIS A 67 -10.67 -2.41 -2.35
N VAL A 68 -11.19 -2.01 -1.20
CA VAL A 68 -11.54 -0.62 -0.90
C VAL A 68 -10.34 0.07 -0.26
N VAL A 69 -9.76 1.05 -0.95
CA VAL A 69 -8.55 1.76 -0.51
C VAL A 69 -8.87 3.23 -0.35
N VAL A 70 -8.95 3.71 0.89
CA VAL A 70 -9.35 5.10 1.16
C VAL A 70 -8.31 5.79 2.04
N VAL A 71 -7.39 6.48 1.38
CA VAL A 71 -6.53 7.52 1.91
C VAL A 71 -6.82 8.74 1.05
N ASP A 72 -7.57 9.70 1.57
CA ASP A 72 -8.24 10.69 0.72
C ASP A 72 -8.18 12.12 1.26
N PRO A 73 -7.01 12.77 1.18
CA PRO A 73 -6.88 14.18 1.56
C PRO A 73 -7.70 15.13 0.69
N GLY A 74 -8.22 14.65 -0.46
CA GLY A 74 -9.06 15.41 -1.38
C GLY A 74 -10.55 15.11 -1.31
N VAL A 75 -11.04 14.51 -0.22
CA VAL A 75 -12.47 14.21 -0.06
C VAL A 75 -13.34 15.46 -0.23
N GLY A 76 -14.44 15.35 -0.98
CA GLY A 76 -15.36 16.46 -1.24
C GLY A 76 -14.90 17.47 -2.29
N THR A 77 -13.76 17.27 -2.95
CA THR A 77 -13.30 18.06 -4.10
C THR A 77 -13.72 17.41 -5.44
N GLU A 78 -13.26 17.97 -6.55
CA GLU A 78 -13.48 17.48 -7.93
C GLU A 78 -12.79 16.12 -8.24
N ARG A 79 -12.03 15.53 -7.28
CA ARG A 79 -11.36 14.24 -7.52
C ARG A 79 -12.38 13.14 -7.77
N ARG A 80 -12.15 12.33 -8.80
CA ARG A 80 -13.04 11.25 -9.23
C ARG A 80 -12.98 10.04 -8.27
N PRO A 81 -14.08 9.33 -8.03
CA PRO A 81 -14.04 7.97 -7.53
C PRO A 81 -13.67 7.01 -8.66
N LEU A 82 -12.81 6.04 -8.37
CA LEU A 82 -12.36 5.05 -9.34
C LEU A 82 -12.84 3.65 -8.99
N LEU A 83 -13.15 2.87 -10.04
CA LEU A 83 -13.21 1.43 -10.03
C LEU A 83 -12.15 0.90 -10.99
N VAL A 84 -11.23 0.12 -10.48
CA VAL A 84 -10.09 -0.42 -11.24
C VAL A 84 -10.20 -1.93 -11.30
N SER A 85 -10.00 -2.51 -12.48
CA SER A 85 -9.84 -3.95 -12.71
C SER A 85 -8.36 -4.19 -13.05
N ALA A 86 -7.66 -4.99 -12.26
CA ALA A 86 -6.25 -5.28 -12.41
C ALA A 86 -5.91 -6.64 -11.75
N GLY A 87 -5.06 -7.46 -12.36
CA GLY A 87 -4.61 -8.73 -11.77
C GLY A 87 -5.75 -9.71 -11.39
N ASN A 88 -6.83 -9.75 -12.15
CA ASN A 88 -8.06 -10.50 -11.84
C ASN A 88 -8.77 -10.07 -10.55
N GLN A 89 -8.51 -8.88 -10.05
CA GLN A 89 -9.12 -8.28 -8.86
C GLN A 89 -9.69 -6.90 -9.16
N TYR A 90 -10.40 -6.33 -8.20
CA TYR A 90 -11.00 -5.00 -8.33
C TYR A 90 -10.53 -4.09 -7.20
N PHE A 91 -10.40 -2.80 -7.51
CA PHE A 91 -10.01 -1.78 -6.54
C PHE A 91 -10.96 -0.60 -6.64
N VAL A 92 -11.43 -0.13 -5.49
CA VAL A 92 -12.30 1.06 -5.38
C VAL A 92 -11.57 2.08 -4.54
N ALA A 93 -11.25 3.24 -5.13
CA ALA A 93 -10.37 4.22 -4.50
C ALA A 93 -10.60 5.63 -5.06
N PRO A 94 -10.14 6.71 -4.37
CA PRO A 94 -10.07 8.04 -4.95
C PRO A 94 -9.01 8.14 -6.05
N ASP A 95 -9.25 8.98 -7.05
CA ASP A 95 -8.31 9.33 -8.12
C ASP A 95 -7.25 10.30 -7.60
N ASN A 96 -6.32 9.80 -6.81
CA ASN A 96 -5.26 10.60 -6.17
C ASN A 96 -3.87 9.93 -6.20
N GLY A 97 -3.78 8.76 -6.85
CA GLY A 97 -2.54 8.01 -6.98
C GLY A 97 -2.34 6.92 -5.92
N VAL A 98 -3.24 6.73 -4.95
CA VAL A 98 -3.08 5.69 -3.91
C VAL A 98 -2.97 4.27 -4.48
N LEU A 99 -3.41 4.03 -5.70
CA LEU A 99 -3.26 2.74 -6.40
C LEU A 99 -2.01 2.66 -7.30
N SER A 100 -1.06 3.60 -7.22
CA SER A 100 0.09 3.66 -8.14
C SER A 100 0.95 2.39 -8.14
N VAL A 101 1.10 1.70 -6.99
CA VAL A 101 1.83 0.43 -6.90
C VAL A 101 1.09 -0.70 -7.63
N VAL A 102 -0.24 -0.71 -7.55
CA VAL A 102 -1.08 -1.67 -8.28
C VAL A 102 -0.97 -1.43 -9.78
N TYR A 103 -1.05 -0.17 -10.23
CA TYR A 103 -0.91 0.20 -11.64
C TYR A 103 0.45 -0.19 -12.23
N GLU A 104 1.53 -0.05 -11.44
CA GLU A 104 2.88 -0.43 -11.89
C GLU A 104 3.00 -1.96 -12.04
N ARG A 105 2.42 -2.73 -11.11
CA ARG A 105 2.54 -4.19 -11.09
C ARG A 105 1.62 -4.89 -12.09
N GLU A 106 0.43 -4.33 -12.30
CA GLU A 106 -0.65 -4.93 -13.10
C GLU A 106 -0.93 -4.11 -14.37
N ALA A 107 0.13 -3.57 -14.99
CA ALA A 107 -0.03 -2.72 -16.18
C ALA A 107 -0.70 -3.44 -17.35
N GLU A 108 -0.49 -4.77 -17.47
CA GLU A 108 -1.14 -5.59 -18.48
C GLU A 108 -2.59 -5.89 -18.08
N GLY A 109 -3.53 -5.52 -18.94
CA GLY A 109 -4.97 -5.73 -18.69
C GLY A 109 -5.60 -4.76 -17.67
N LEU A 110 -4.90 -3.70 -17.29
CA LEU A 110 -5.42 -2.65 -16.42
C LEU A 110 -6.58 -1.91 -17.08
N VAL A 111 -7.72 -1.85 -16.38
CA VAL A 111 -8.88 -1.05 -16.79
C VAL A 111 -9.28 -0.15 -15.65
N VAL A 112 -9.24 1.16 -15.88
CA VAL A 112 -9.64 2.19 -14.90
C VAL A 112 -10.94 2.83 -15.35
N ARG A 113 -11.92 2.92 -14.43
CA ARG A 113 -13.20 3.56 -14.66
C ARG A 113 -13.45 4.69 -13.70
N HIS A 114 -14.01 5.77 -14.19
CA HIS A 114 -14.63 6.77 -13.34
C HIS A 114 -15.95 6.19 -12.81
N ALA A 115 -15.99 5.82 -11.53
CA ALA A 115 -17.16 5.18 -10.93
C ALA A 115 -18.25 6.24 -10.65
N ASN A 116 -18.84 6.81 -11.69
CA ASN A 116 -19.78 7.94 -11.63
C ASN A 116 -21.28 7.57 -11.74
N ALA A 117 -21.60 6.27 -11.64
CA ALA A 117 -22.98 5.81 -11.62
C ALA A 117 -23.62 6.06 -10.24
N GLU A 118 -24.10 7.28 -9.99
CA GLU A 118 -24.53 7.77 -8.68
C GLU A 118 -25.68 6.98 -8.04
N HIS A 119 -26.44 6.21 -8.83
CA HIS A 119 -27.49 5.34 -8.30
C HIS A 119 -26.96 4.17 -7.45
N TYR A 120 -25.65 3.89 -7.50
CA TYR A 120 -24.96 2.97 -6.59
C TYR A 120 -24.50 3.64 -5.29
N TYR A 121 -24.56 4.95 -5.17
CA TYR A 121 -24.10 5.68 -3.99
C TYR A 121 -25.14 5.66 -2.87
N LEU A 122 -24.66 5.82 -1.65
CA LEU A 122 -25.55 6.11 -0.51
C LEU A 122 -25.91 7.60 -0.53
N GLN A 123 -27.19 7.91 -0.69
CA GLN A 123 -27.69 9.29 -0.74
C GLN A 123 -28.20 9.76 0.63
N PRO A 124 -28.06 11.05 0.97
CA PRO A 124 -27.28 12.07 0.25
C PRO A 124 -25.77 11.89 0.44
N VAL A 125 -24.98 12.16 -0.60
CA VAL A 125 -23.53 12.07 -0.52
C VAL A 125 -22.97 13.22 0.34
N SER A 126 -22.25 12.88 1.41
CA SER A 126 -21.55 13.83 2.26
C SER A 126 -20.30 14.38 1.57
N LYS A 127 -19.93 15.62 1.83
CA LYS A 127 -18.68 16.21 1.34
C LYS A 127 -17.44 15.73 2.10
N THR A 128 -17.59 14.99 3.19
CA THR A 128 -16.48 14.62 4.09
C THR A 128 -16.34 13.12 4.32
N PHE A 129 -17.25 12.29 3.78
CA PHE A 129 -17.20 10.85 4.03
C PHE A 129 -17.54 10.02 2.78
N HIS A 130 -16.81 10.21 1.70
CA HIS A 130 -16.96 9.43 0.48
C HIS A 130 -16.64 7.94 0.66
N GLY A 131 -15.84 7.58 1.67
CA GLY A 131 -15.65 6.18 2.07
C GLY A 131 -16.96 5.48 2.30
N ARG A 132 -17.85 6.09 3.10
CA ARG A 132 -19.19 5.62 3.43
C ARG A 132 -20.17 5.73 2.26
N ASP A 133 -20.16 6.86 1.56
CA ASP A 133 -21.26 7.21 0.64
C ASP A 133 -21.00 6.75 -0.80
N ILE A 134 -19.73 6.54 -1.18
CA ILE A 134 -19.32 6.18 -2.55
C ILE A 134 -18.56 4.86 -2.57
N PHE A 135 -17.40 4.77 -1.90
CA PHE A 135 -16.49 3.64 -2.10
C PHE A 135 -17.03 2.33 -1.53
N ALA A 136 -17.57 2.35 -0.32
CA ALA A 136 -18.17 1.16 0.29
C ALA A 136 -19.42 0.67 -0.50
N PRO A 137 -20.37 1.54 -0.89
CA PRO A 137 -21.50 1.12 -1.74
C PRO A 137 -21.07 0.56 -3.09
N VAL A 138 -20.17 1.23 -3.83
CA VAL A 138 -19.68 0.77 -5.13
C VAL A 138 -19.07 -0.63 -5.03
N ALA A 139 -18.22 -0.86 -4.03
CA ALA A 139 -17.62 -2.16 -3.77
C ALA A 139 -18.68 -3.23 -3.47
N ALA A 140 -19.64 -2.92 -2.61
CA ALA A 140 -20.70 -3.87 -2.22
C ALA A 140 -21.63 -4.21 -3.40
N TRP A 141 -22.06 -3.24 -4.18
CA TRP A 141 -22.87 -3.48 -5.37
C TRP A 141 -22.10 -4.28 -6.44
N LEU A 142 -20.80 -4.00 -6.62
CA LEU A 142 -19.99 -4.79 -7.53
C LEU A 142 -19.99 -6.27 -7.17
N THR A 143 -19.88 -6.62 -5.88
CA THR A 143 -19.91 -8.02 -5.42
C THR A 143 -21.23 -8.73 -5.65
N LYS A 144 -22.33 -8.01 -5.87
CA LYS A 144 -23.64 -8.58 -6.22
C LYS A 144 -23.79 -8.83 -7.72
N ASN A 145 -23.33 -7.91 -8.55
CA ASN A 145 -23.64 -7.89 -9.98
C ASN A 145 -22.44 -8.24 -10.87
N TRP A 146 -21.21 -8.03 -10.40
CA TRP A 146 -19.95 -8.26 -11.11
C TRP A 146 -19.84 -7.57 -12.50
N GLN A 147 -20.61 -6.52 -12.72
CA GLN A 147 -20.63 -5.75 -13.95
C GLN A 147 -19.92 -4.41 -13.75
N SER A 148 -18.58 -4.41 -13.82
CA SER A 148 -17.79 -3.18 -13.63
C SER A 148 -18.12 -2.10 -14.68
N SER A 149 -18.54 -2.48 -15.89
CA SER A 149 -18.92 -1.56 -16.95
C SER A 149 -20.19 -0.75 -16.63
N SER A 150 -21.08 -1.23 -15.75
CA SER A 150 -22.24 -0.49 -15.31
C SER A 150 -21.96 0.58 -14.27
N MET A 151 -20.76 0.56 -13.68
CA MET A 151 -20.37 1.49 -12.59
C MET A 151 -19.86 2.83 -13.12
N GLY A 152 -19.53 2.93 -14.43
CA GLY A 152 -19.06 4.15 -15.04
C GLY A 152 -18.17 3.94 -16.26
N GLU A 153 -17.77 5.02 -16.89
CA GLU A 153 -16.99 5.04 -18.13
C GLU A 153 -15.51 4.72 -17.89
N GLN A 154 -14.86 4.13 -18.88
CA GLN A 154 -13.42 3.90 -18.86
C GLN A 154 -12.67 5.21 -19.12
N ILE A 155 -11.58 5.40 -18.38
CA ILE A 155 -10.72 6.58 -18.49
C ILE A 155 -9.25 6.16 -18.56
N GLU A 156 -8.40 7.04 -19.12
CA GLU A 156 -6.95 6.82 -19.24
C GLU A 156 -6.13 7.89 -18.49
N ASP A 157 -6.75 9.03 -18.15
CA ASP A 157 -6.15 10.21 -17.54
C ASP A 157 -6.18 10.19 -15.99
N TYR A 158 -6.14 9.01 -15.39
CA TYR A 158 -6.12 8.84 -13.93
C TYR A 158 -4.76 9.22 -13.31
N LYS A 159 -4.79 9.66 -12.06
CA LYS A 159 -3.60 10.09 -11.32
C LYS A 159 -2.75 8.90 -10.89
N ARG A 160 -1.44 9.06 -11.05
CA ARG A 160 -0.42 8.11 -10.58
C ARG A 160 0.87 8.84 -10.23
N PHE A 161 1.64 8.29 -9.30
CA PHE A 161 3.01 8.71 -9.01
C PHE A 161 3.97 7.52 -9.16
N ALA A 162 5.22 7.81 -9.44
CA ALA A 162 6.27 6.79 -9.45
C ALA A 162 6.80 6.58 -8.02
N LEU A 163 7.04 5.32 -7.63
CA LEU A 163 7.79 5.05 -6.41
C LEU A 163 9.20 5.64 -6.52
N PRO A 164 9.73 6.22 -5.45
CA PRO A 164 11.12 6.66 -5.43
C PRO A 164 12.05 5.49 -5.76
N ARG A 165 12.86 5.62 -6.82
CA ARG A 165 13.88 4.63 -7.19
C ARG A 165 15.25 5.10 -6.74
N PRO A 166 16.18 4.19 -6.38
CA PRO A 166 17.55 4.55 -6.10
C PRO A 166 18.20 5.21 -7.32
N LYS A 167 19.07 6.19 -7.08
CA LYS A 167 19.77 6.92 -8.14
C LYS A 167 21.27 6.71 -8.03
N PRO A 168 21.98 6.40 -9.14
CA PRO A 168 23.45 6.39 -9.14
C PRO A 168 24.02 7.76 -8.79
N ALA A 169 25.03 7.79 -7.91
CA ALA A 169 25.79 8.98 -7.59
C ALA A 169 27.16 8.63 -6.99
N ASP A 170 28.22 9.12 -7.56
CA ASP A 170 29.61 9.03 -7.04
C ASP A 170 30.05 7.59 -6.70
N GLY A 171 29.76 6.62 -7.58
CA GLY A 171 30.13 5.20 -7.37
C GLY A 171 29.23 4.43 -6.39
N ALA A 172 28.18 5.06 -5.88
CA ALA A 172 27.19 4.49 -4.98
C ALA A 172 25.77 4.59 -5.56
N LEU A 173 24.80 3.95 -4.90
CA LEU A 173 23.38 4.17 -5.13
C LEU A 173 22.81 4.98 -3.96
N LYS A 174 22.14 6.07 -4.27
CA LYS A 174 21.42 6.90 -3.28
C LYS A 174 19.94 6.56 -3.29
N GLY A 175 19.45 6.08 -2.19
CA GLY A 175 18.06 5.74 -1.91
C GLY A 175 17.51 6.49 -0.71
N VAL A 176 16.39 6.01 -0.21
CA VAL A 176 15.64 6.63 0.88
C VAL A 176 14.86 5.58 1.68
N ILE A 177 14.61 5.85 2.96
CA ILE A 177 13.65 5.10 3.75
C ILE A 177 12.25 5.48 3.31
N LEU A 178 11.44 4.49 2.89
CA LEU A 178 10.05 4.67 2.45
C LEU A 178 9.09 4.76 3.64
N ARG A 179 9.29 3.87 4.63
CA ARG A 179 8.46 3.78 5.85
C ARG A 179 9.14 2.92 6.92
N ALA A 180 8.60 2.96 8.13
CA ALA A 180 8.83 1.92 9.13
C ALA A 180 7.61 0.99 9.23
N ASP A 181 7.83 -0.30 9.47
CA ASP A 181 6.76 -1.25 9.78
C ASP A 181 6.35 -1.18 11.27
N THR A 182 5.37 -1.99 11.65
CA THR A 182 4.87 -2.07 13.04
C THR A 182 5.96 -2.48 14.05
N PHE A 183 6.95 -3.24 13.63
CA PHE A 183 8.07 -3.66 14.47
C PHE A 183 9.19 -2.60 14.53
N GLY A 184 9.12 -1.60 13.67
CA GLY A 184 10.12 -0.55 13.50
C GLY A 184 11.24 -0.92 12.55
N ASN A 185 11.07 -1.94 11.71
CA ASN A 185 11.98 -2.18 10.60
C ASN A 185 11.83 -1.07 9.56
N LEU A 186 12.95 -0.62 9.01
CA LEU A 186 13.00 0.50 8.07
C LEU A 186 13.04 -0.03 6.65
N ILE A 187 11.94 0.12 5.94
CA ILE A 187 11.79 -0.30 4.54
C ILE A 187 12.44 0.75 3.65
N THR A 188 13.47 0.38 2.91
CA THR A 188 14.15 1.27 1.96
C THR A 188 13.53 1.15 0.56
N ASN A 189 13.95 2.02 -0.36
CA ASN A 189 13.57 1.89 -1.76
C ASN A 189 14.54 1.02 -2.59
N PHE A 190 15.56 0.41 -1.96
CA PHE A 190 16.42 -0.57 -2.60
C PHE A 190 15.69 -1.91 -2.76
N ARG A 191 16.02 -2.61 -3.85
CA ARG A 191 15.54 -3.95 -4.15
C ARG A 191 16.70 -4.93 -4.25
N GLN A 192 16.40 -6.19 -4.40
CA GLN A 192 17.42 -7.24 -4.52
C GLN A 192 18.40 -6.99 -5.68
N GLU A 193 17.91 -6.48 -6.82
CA GLU A 193 18.72 -6.18 -7.98
C GLU A 193 19.73 -5.02 -7.79
N ASP A 194 19.55 -4.22 -6.76
CA ASP A 194 20.47 -3.12 -6.42
C ASP A 194 21.70 -3.60 -5.64
N LEU A 195 21.61 -4.79 -5.03
CA LEU A 195 22.68 -5.36 -4.20
C LEU A 195 23.72 -6.11 -5.06
N PRO A 196 25.01 -6.09 -4.65
CA PRO A 196 25.99 -7.01 -5.21
C PRO A 196 25.67 -8.46 -4.82
N GLU A 197 25.92 -9.41 -5.73
CA GLU A 197 25.64 -10.84 -5.51
C GLU A 197 26.33 -11.38 -4.24
N SER A 198 27.52 -10.88 -3.92
CA SER A 198 28.27 -11.24 -2.70
C SER A 198 27.51 -10.90 -1.41
N ALA A 199 26.71 -9.84 -1.40
CA ALA A 199 25.90 -9.46 -0.24
C ALA A 199 24.75 -10.44 -0.01
N LEU A 200 24.10 -10.90 -1.08
CA LEU A 200 22.96 -11.81 -1.02
C LEU A 200 23.28 -13.19 -0.41
N SER A 201 24.56 -13.57 -0.42
CA SER A 201 25.06 -14.81 0.17
C SER A 201 25.48 -14.66 1.64
N GLY A 202 24.95 -13.66 2.36
CA GLY A 202 25.32 -13.37 3.76
C GLY A 202 26.66 -12.64 3.90
N GLY A 203 27.10 -11.96 2.84
CA GLY A 203 28.34 -11.19 2.81
C GLY A 203 28.22 -9.79 3.43
N ALA A 204 29.32 -9.05 3.36
CA ALA A 204 29.36 -7.68 3.80
C ALA A 204 28.56 -6.77 2.84
N ILE A 205 27.83 -5.84 3.41
CA ILE A 205 27.17 -4.74 2.71
C ILE A 205 27.69 -3.42 3.25
N GLN A 206 27.80 -2.41 2.41
CA GLN A 206 28.13 -1.07 2.88
C GLN A 206 26.92 -0.15 2.62
N LEU A 207 26.06 -0.08 3.62
CA LEU A 207 24.87 0.72 3.59
C LEU A 207 24.94 1.79 4.68
N GLN A 208 24.80 3.05 4.30
CA GLN A 208 24.78 4.19 5.21
C GLN A 208 23.37 4.74 5.24
N ALA A 209 22.68 4.67 6.39
CA ALA A 209 21.36 5.24 6.61
C ALA A 209 21.45 6.45 7.53
N GLY A 210 21.31 7.65 6.99
CA GLY A 210 21.64 8.88 7.72
C GLY A 210 23.10 8.84 8.22
N THR A 211 23.29 8.85 9.55
CA THR A 211 24.62 8.72 10.18
C THR A 211 24.98 7.29 10.59
N GLN A 212 24.07 6.33 10.39
CA GLN A 212 24.21 4.95 10.85
C GLN A 212 24.80 4.07 9.75
N ALA A 213 25.86 3.32 10.07
CA ALA A 213 26.42 2.32 9.18
C ALA A 213 25.73 0.97 9.40
N VAL A 214 25.35 0.30 8.31
CA VAL A 214 24.81 -1.06 8.28
C VAL A 214 25.73 -1.88 7.39
N THR A 215 26.55 -2.73 8.01
CA THR A 215 27.64 -3.44 7.32
C THR A 215 27.37 -4.93 7.15
N ARG A 216 26.22 -5.40 7.61
CA ARG A 216 25.86 -6.81 7.62
C ARG A 216 24.56 -7.04 6.89
N PHE A 217 24.55 -8.04 6.00
CA PHE A 217 23.34 -8.58 5.40
C PHE A 217 23.05 -9.95 6.02
N VAL A 218 21.79 -10.20 6.37
CA VAL A 218 21.34 -11.45 6.98
C VAL A 218 20.15 -12.02 6.23
N GLU A 219 19.99 -13.32 6.25
CA GLU A 219 18.85 -14.02 5.67
C GLU A 219 17.67 -14.07 6.66
N THR A 220 17.96 -14.09 7.96
CA THR A 220 16.97 -14.21 9.03
C THR A 220 17.32 -13.31 10.21
N PHE A 221 16.32 -12.87 10.95
CA PHE A 221 16.49 -12.05 12.16
C PHE A 221 17.36 -12.73 13.21
N ALA A 222 17.33 -14.08 13.29
CA ALA A 222 18.14 -14.85 14.27
C ALA A 222 19.64 -14.72 14.05
N GLN A 223 20.07 -14.38 12.83
CA GLN A 223 21.48 -14.13 12.51
C GLN A 223 21.94 -12.73 12.95
N GLY A 224 20.99 -11.83 13.28
CA GLY A 224 21.30 -10.51 13.82
C GLY A 224 21.89 -10.60 15.22
N ASN A 225 22.90 -9.77 15.51
CA ASN A 225 23.65 -9.78 16.76
C ASN A 225 23.27 -8.59 17.66
N GLY A 226 22.42 -8.83 18.67
CA GLY A 226 22.08 -7.84 19.68
C GLY A 226 21.49 -6.54 19.11
N ALA A 227 22.09 -5.40 19.49
CA ALA A 227 21.66 -4.07 19.08
C ALA A 227 22.29 -3.56 17.77
N GLU A 228 23.09 -4.38 17.10
CA GLU A 228 23.69 -4.01 15.82
C GLU A 228 22.65 -4.04 14.68
N PRO A 229 22.52 -2.96 13.88
CA PRO A 229 21.63 -2.98 12.76
C PRO A 229 22.14 -3.88 11.63
N PHE A 230 21.22 -4.53 10.96
CA PHE A 230 21.49 -5.36 9.79
C PHE A 230 20.50 -5.06 8.67
N ALA A 231 20.92 -5.34 7.44
CA ALA A 231 20.05 -5.32 6.29
C ALA A 231 19.57 -6.74 5.96
N TYR A 232 18.38 -6.85 5.38
CA TYR A 232 17.82 -8.12 4.91
C TYR A 232 16.84 -7.86 3.76
N LEU A 233 16.52 -8.90 3.01
CA LEU A 233 15.47 -8.85 1.99
C LEU A 233 14.11 -9.08 2.66
N GLY A 234 13.31 -8.04 2.74
CA GLY A 234 11.95 -8.12 3.26
C GLY A 234 10.99 -8.86 2.32
N SER A 235 9.92 -9.40 2.86
CA SER A 235 8.89 -10.13 2.09
C SER A 235 8.19 -9.29 1.02
N GLY A 236 8.25 -7.96 1.12
CA GLY A 236 7.75 -7.01 0.11
C GLY A 236 8.71 -6.80 -1.08
N GLY A 237 9.88 -7.47 -1.09
CA GLY A 237 10.89 -7.34 -2.15
C GLY A 237 11.78 -6.10 -2.02
N PHE A 238 11.74 -5.42 -0.87
CA PHE A 238 12.61 -4.30 -0.55
C PHE A 238 13.73 -4.72 0.41
N ILE A 239 14.86 -4.04 0.34
CA ILE A 239 15.89 -4.16 1.35
C ILE A 239 15.46 -3.35 2.57
N GLU A 240 15.46 -4.00 3.70
CA GLU A 240 15.02 -3.44 4.97
C GLU A 240 16.17 -3.40 5.97
N ILE A 241 16.12 -2.46 6.92
CA ILE A 241 17.06 -2.37 8.03
C ILE A 241 16.33 -2.74 9.31
N GLY A 242 16.83 -3.73 10.02
CA GLY A 242 16.24 -4.24 11.24
C GLY A 242 17.22 -4.35 12.40
N LEU A 243 16.65 -4.63 13.58
CA LEU A 243 17.37 -5.02 14.80
C LEU A 243 16.80 -6.33 15.32
N ASN A 244 17.64 -7.20 15.84
CA ASN A 244 17.16 -8.43 16.46
C ASN A 244 16.41 -8.09 17.76
N ARG A 245 15.09 -8.40 17.79
CA ARG A 245 14.19 -8.10 18.92
C ARG A 245 14.17 -6.62 19.33
N GLY A 246 14.42 -5.70 18.37
CA GLY A 246 14.49 -4.26 18.60
C GLY A 246 13.69 -3.46 17.58
N ASN A 247 13.45 -2.19 17.86
CA ASN A 247 12.82 -1.24 16.96
C ASN A 247 13.92 -0.38 16.31
N ALA A 248 14.29 -0.69 15.07
CA ALA A 248 15.35 -0.01 14.34
C ALA A 248 15.05 1.50 14.15
N ALA A 249 13.83 1.87 13.77
CA ALA A 249 13.43 3.25 13.57
C ALA A 249 13.70 4.11 14.83
N ARG A 250 13.24 3.63 15.99
CA ARG A 250 13.39 4.34 17.27
C ARG A 250 14.83 4.32 17.76
N THR A 251 15.50 3.17 17.70
CA THR A 251 16.86 3.01 18.26
C THR A 251 17.88 3.80 17.45
N LEU A 252 17.75 3.82 16.13
CA LEU A 252 18.67 4.51 15.23
C LEU A 252 18.29 5.98 15.00
N GLY A 253 17.09 6.40 15.44
CA GLY A 253 16.59 7.76 15.20
C GLY A 253 16.31 8.05 13.73
N LEU A 254 15.94 7.03 12.95
CA LEU A 254 15.74 7.12 11.51
C LEU A 254 14.26 7.09 11.17
N ASN A 255 13.88 7.90 10.18
CA ASN A 255 12.49 8.08 9.78
C ASN A 255 12.36 7.99 8.25
N ARG A 256 11.11 7.95 7.79
CA ARG A 256 10.79 8.14 6.37
C ARG A 256 11.49 9.39 5.81
N GLY A 257 11.99 9.27 4.60
CA GLY A 257 12.73 10.34 3.92
C GLY A 257 14.21 10.41 4.29
N THR A 258 14.68 9.67 5.31
CA THR A 258 16.11 9.59 5.62
C THR A 258 16.87 9.04 4.41
N PRO A 259 17.94 9.72 3.93
CA PRO A 259 18.78 9.22 2.85
C PRO A 259 19.46 7.91 3.23
N VAL A 260 19.55 6.99 2.27
CA VAL A 260 20.27 5.73 2.39
C VAL A 260 21.24 5.62 1.22
N ILE A 261 22.51 5.35 1.50
CA ILE A 261 23.56 5.20 0.51
C ILE A 261 24.05 3.76 0.53
N LEU A 262 23.99 3.10 -0.61
CA LEU A 262 24.55 1.77 -0.83
C LEU A 262 25.82 1.92 -1.66
N THR A 263 26.97 1.59 -1.07
CA THR A 263 28.27 1.52 -1.78
C THR A 263 28.46 0.11 -2.28
N LYS A 264 28.87 -0.02 -3.56
CA LYS A 264 29.14 -1.30 -4.22
C LYS A 264 30.56 -1.80 -3.93
#